data_7b705d325cada8d3bccd82374b98ac87
#
_entry.id   7b705d325cada8d3bccd82374b98ac87
#
_cell.length_a   1.000
_cell.length_b   1.000
_cell.length_c   1.000
_cell.angle_alpha   90.00
_cell.angle_beta   90.00
_cell.angle_gamma   90.00
#
_symmetry.space_group_name_H-M   'P 1'
#
loop_
_entity.id
_entity.type
_entity.pdbx_description
1 polymer ?
#
loop_
_entity_poly.entity_id
_entity_poly.type
_entity_poly.pdbx_seq_one_letter_code
_entity_poly.pdbx_strand_id
1 'polypeptide(L)'
;MTGHINEDIFSYDIKRFQKFHSELGFIKKRITESLGDLYGMHWPFKQHKTSRNVKTLPYHDNLKSFGACFGVSGGYERPMWFALDGEKAEYEYSYNYQSWYPSAEYELSLIHI
;
A
#
# COMPACT_ATOMS: atom_id res chain seq x y z
N MET A 1 32.39 14.75 11.29
CA MET A 1 31.61 13.93 10.35
C MET A 1 32.55 12.86 9.81
N THR A 2 32.27 11.59 10.00
CA THR A 2 33.18 10.48 9.69
C THR A 2 33.22 10.11 8.20
N GLY A 3 32.40 10.72 7.34
CA GLY A 3 32.36 10.44 5.90
C GLY A 3 31.89 9.03 5.51
N HIS A 4 31.59 8.18 6.49
CA HIS A 4 31.05 6.85 6.23
C HIS A 4 29.53 6.87 6.21
N ILE A 5 28.95 6.19 5.21
CA ILE A 5 27.50 5.96 5.12
C ILE A 5 27.15 4.98 6.24
N ASN A 6 26.26 5.39 7.13
CA ASN A 6 25.66 4.48 8.10
C ASN A 6 24.31 4.01 7.55
N GLU A 7 24.23 2.74 7.18
CA GLU A 7 23.03 2.13 6.58
C GLU A 7 21.84 2.11 7.56
N ASP A 8 22.10 2.06 8.86
CA ASP A 8 21.04 2.05 9.89
C ASP A 8 20.23 3.35 9.92
N ILE A 9 20.83 4.48 9.51
CA ILE A 9 20.15 5.77 9.45
C ILE A 9 19.64 6.12 8.05
N PHE A 10 19.78 5.24 7.06
CA PHE A 10 19.28 5.46 5.70
C PHE A 10 17.78 5.77 5.67
N SER A 11 17.01 5.20 6.57
CA SER A 11 15.58 5.47 6.70
C SER A 11 15.24 6.94 7.01
N TYR A 12 16.20 7.72 7.50
CA TYR A 12 16.08 9.15 7.77
C TYR A 12 16.71 10.03 6.69
N ASP A 13 17.38 9.41 5.69
CA ASP A 13 17.99 10.15 4.59
C ASP A 13 16.92 10.53 3.56
N ILE A 14 17.02 11.74 3.03
CA ILE A 14 16.17 12.22 1.94
C ILE A 14 16.30 11.34 0.67
N LYS A 15 17.43 10.68 0.48
CA LYS A 15 17.66 9.76 -0.64
C LYS A 15 16.76 8.53 -0.66
N ARG A 16 16.10 8.21 0.46
CA ARG A 16 15.08 7.14 0.52
C ARG A 16 13.85 7.45 -0.33
N PHE A 17 13.58 8.72 -0.59
CA PHE A 17 12.46 9.13 -1.42
C PHE A 17 12.78 9.00 -2.90
N GLN A 18 11.82 8.51 -3.66
CA GLN A 18 11.92 8.44 -5.12
C GLN A 18 11.58 9.81 -5.73
N LYS A 19 12.03 10.05 -6.95
CA LYS A 19 11.85 11.34 -7.63
C LYS A 19 10.40 11.80 -7.70
N PHE A 20 9.46 10.89 -7.93
CA PHE A 20 8.04 11.24 -8.03
C PHE A 20 7.46 11.76 -6.70
N HIS A 21 8.05 11.42 -5.55
CA HIS A 21 7.64 11.95 -4.27
C HIS A 21 7.88 13.46 -4.14
N SER A 22 8.77 14.05 -4.97
CA SER A 22 9.04 15.49 -4.99
C SER A 22 8.22 16.25 -6.01
N GLU A 23 7.40 15.58 -6.80
CA GLU A 23 6.52 16.24 -7.78
C GLU A 23 5.39 16.99 -7.07
N LEU A 24 5.19 18.28 -7.45
CA LEU A 24 4.18 19.11 -6.82
C LEU A 24 2.76 18.55 -6.89
N GLY A 25 2.42 17.90 -8.00
CA GLY A 25 1.11 17.26 -8.18
C GLY A 25 0.87 16.12 -7.18
N PHE A 26 1.91 15.32 -6.93
CA PHE A 26 1.89 14.25 -5.92
C PHE A 26 1.79 14.85 -4.51
N ILE A 27 2.68 15.80 -4.20
CA ILE A 27 2.81 16.39 -2.87
C ILE A 27 1.51 17.07 -2.45
N LYS A 28 0.92 17.93 -3.31
CA LYS A 28 -0.31 18.66 -2.98
C LYS A 28 -1.46 17.77 -2.55
N LYS A 29 -1.66 16.68 -3.26
CA LYS A 29 -2.73 15.71 -2.95
C LYS A 29 -2.41 14.91 -1.68
N ARG A 30 -1.18 14.44 -1.56
CA ARG A 30 -0.74 13.59 -0.46
C ARG A 30 -0.63 14.33 0.87
N ILE A 31 -0.17 15.59 0.87
CA ILE A 31 -0.06 16.42 2.10
C ILE A 31 -1.43 16.61 2.74
N THR A 32 -2.45 16.93 1.95
CA THR A 32 -3.80 17.15 2.49
C THR A 32 -4.32 15.92 3.21
N GLU A 33 -4.15 14.74 2.60
CA GLU A 33 -4.55 13.47 3.21
C GLU A 33 -3.73 13.17 4.47
N SER A 34 -2.39 13.29 4.39
CA SER A 34 -1.49 12.99 5.51
C SER A 34 -1.71 13.90 6.71
N LEU A 35 -2.00 15.18 6.48
CA LEU A 35 -2.35 16.12 7.56
C LEU A 35 -3.71 15.79 8.19
N GLY A 36 -4.69 15.38 7.38
CA GLY A 36 -5.99 14.93 7.86
C GLY A 36 -5.89 13.66 8.70
N ASP A 37 -4.97 12.77 8.36
CA ASP A 37 -4.74 11.52 9.06
C ASP A 37 -3.90 11.66 10.35
N LEU A 38 -3.27 12.81 10.59
CA LEU A 38 -2.37 13.02 11.74
C LEU A 38 -3.04 12.73 13.08
N TYR A 39 -4.31 13.07 13.21
CA TYR A 39 -5.14 12.83 14.39
C TYR A 39 -6.18 11.72 14.18
N GLY A 40 -6.09 11.03 13.04
CA GLY A 40 -6.99 9.94 12.70
C GLY A 40 -6.62 8.63 13.38
N MET A 41 -7.51 7.65 13.26
CA MET A 41 -7.23 6.30 13.74
C MET A 41 -6.23 5.61 12.85
N HIS A 42 -5.18 5.04 13.46
CA HIS A 42 -4.16 4.29 12.76
C HIS A 42 -4.59 2.82 12.60
N TRP A 43 -5.39 2.57 11.57
CA TRP A 43 -5.76 1.20 11.22
C TRP A 43 -4.56 0.39 10.72
N PRO A 44 -4.44 -0.89 11.08
CA PRO A 44 -3.44 -1.77 10.51
C PRO A 44 -3.54 -1.79 8.98
N PHE A 45 -2.41 -1.76 8.30
CA PHE A 45 -2.32 -1.81 6.83
C PHE A 45 -3.07 -0.68 6.09
N LYS A 46 -3.37 0.41 6.78
CA LYS A 46 -4.02 1.57 6.16
C LYS A 46 -3.23 2.06 4.96
N GLN A 47 -3.92 2.22 3.85
CA GLN A 47 -3.36 2.74 2.61
C GLN A 47 -3.87 4.14 2.33
N HIS A 48 -3.02 4.99 1.77
CA HIS A 48 -3.46 6.29 1.28
C HIS A 48 -4.43 6.15 0.11
N LYS A 49 -5.39 7.05 0.02
CA LYS A 49 -6.38 7.11 -1.07
C LYS A 49 -5.92 8.01 -2.21
N THR A 50 -5.14 9.05 -1.90
CA THR A 50 -4.65 10.02 -2.89
C THR A 50 -3.33 9.61 -3.50
N SER A 51 -3.03 10.15 -4.68
CA SER A 51 -1.78 9.92 -5.42
C SER A 51 -1.46 8.43 -5.57
N ARG A 52 -2.49 7.65 -5.91
CA ARG A 52 -2.40 6.22 -6.23
C ARG A 52 -2.06 6.03 -7.72
N ASN A 53 -1.64 4.83 -8.07
CA ASN A 53 -1.31 4.41 -9.44
C ASN A 53 -0.20 5.25 -10.12
N VAL A 54 0.68 5.85 -9.32
CA VAL A 54 1.82 6.64 -9.84
C VAL A 54 2.90 5.71 -10.39
N LYS A 55 3.11 4.57 -9.75
CA LYS A 55 4.09 3.57 -10.15
C LYS A 55 3.48 2.19 -10.05
N THR A 56 3.22 1.58 -11.20
CA THR A 56 2.58 0.27 -11.30
C THR A 56 3.55 -0.81 -11.76
N LEU A 57 3.24 -2.05 -11.45
CA LEU A 57 3.96 -3.21 -12.00
C LEU A 57 3.55 -3.47 -13.46
N PRO A 58 4.40 -4.11 -14.28
CA PRO A 58 4.06 -4.43 -15.68
C PRO A 58 2.77 -5.22 -15.84
N TYR A 59 2.43 -6.06 -14.87
CA TYR A 59 1.21 -6.91 -14.88
C TYR A 59 0.05 -6.33 -14.07
N HIS A 60 0.08 -5.03 -13.77
CA HIS A 60 -0.91 -4.38 -12.91
C HIS A 60 -2.35 -4.64 -13.35
N ASP A 61 -2.64 -4.44 -14.64
CA ASP A 61 -3.99 -4.58 -15.18
C ASP A 61 -4.45 -6.06 -15.17
N ASN A 62 -3.55 -6.98 -15.44
CA ASN A 62 -3.83 -8.41 -15.35
C ASN A 62 -4.18 -8.82 -13.91
N LEU A 63 -3.36 -8.38 -12.95
CA LEU A 63 -3.61 -8.66 -11.53
C LEU A 63 -4.93 -8.05 -11.07
N LYS A 64 -5.25 -6.84 -11.55
CA LYS A 64 -6.52 -6.20 -11.29
C LYS A 64 -7.71 -6.99 -11.82
N SER A 65 -7.59 -7.58 -13.03
CA SER A 65 -8.64 -8.44 -13.61
C SER A 65 -8.86 -9.73 -12.82
N PHE A 66 -7.84 -10.20 -12.08
CA PHE A 66 -7.92 -11.32 -11.15
C PHE A 66 -8.44 -10.95 -9.74
N GLY A 67 -8.94 -9.74 -9.56
CA GLY A 67 -9.48 -9.31 -8.27
C GLY A 67 -8.43 -8.87 -7.26
N ALA A 68 -7.25 -8.43 -7.70
CA ALA A 68 -6.23 -7.93 -6.78
C ALA A 68 -6.64 -6.63 -6.10
N CYS A 69 -6.55 -6.59 -4.78
CA CYS A 69 -6.59 -5.37 -3.99
C CYS A 69 -5.16 -4.83 -3.84
N PHE A 70 -4.95 -3.58 -4.26
CA PHE A 70 -3.61 -2.98 -4.30
C PHE A 70 -3.31 -2.10 -3.11
N GLY A 71 -2.06 -2.13 -2.67
CA GLY A 71 -1.46 -1.20 -1.73
C GLY A 71 -0.11 -0.68 -2.24
N VAL A 72 0.35 0.42 -1.68
CA VAL A 72 1.66 0.99 -2.03
C VAL A 72 2.74 0.40 -1.13
N SER A 73 3.74 -0.23 -1.74
CA SER A 73 4.91 -0.75 -1.04
C SER A 73 6.17 -0.42 -1.85
N GLY A 74 7.13 0.26 -1.21
CA GLY A 74 8.36 0.71 -1.88
C GLY A 74 8.09 1.66 -3.07
N GLY A 75 6.99 2.40 -3.03
CA GLY A 75 6.57 3.32 -4.08
C GLY A 75 5.82 2.68 -5.25
N TYR A 76 5.69 1.36 -5.28
CA TYR A 76 4.93 0.64 -6.30
C TYR A 76 3.56 0.21 -5.79
N GLU A 77 2.56 0.25 -6.67
CA GLU A 77 1.29 -0.43 -6.45
C GLU A 77 1.53 -1.95 -6.52
N ARG A 78 1.34 -2.63 -5.41
CA ARG A 78 1.51 -4.08 -5.30
C ARG A 78 0.21 -4.74 -4.88
N PRO A 79 -0.10 -5.95 -5.38
CA PRO A 79 -1.23 -6.70 -4.86
C PRO A 79 -0.96 -7.08 -3.40
N MET A 80 -1.92 -6.79 -2.54
CA MET A 80 -1.89 -7.11 -1.11
C MET A 80 -2.62 -8.43 -0.84
N TRP A 81 -3.73 -8.63 -1.51
CA TRP A 81 -4.56 -9.83 -1.45
C TRP A 81 -5.49 -9.88 -2.67
N PHE A 82 -6.12 -11.02 -2.91
CA PHE A 82 -7.04 -11.23 -4.02
C PHE A 82 -8.43 -11.51 -3.48
N ALA A 83 -9.42 -10.78 -3.96
CA ALA A 83 -10.81 -10.99 -3.60
C ALA A 83 -11.33 -12.31 -4.20
N LEU A 84 -12.14 -13.01 -3.45
CA LEU A 84 -12.86 -14.18 -3.94
C LEU A 84 -13.99 -13.75 -4.89
N ASP A 85 -14.48 -14.69 -5.69
CA ASP A 85 -15.57 -14.43 -6.63
C ASP A 85 -16.80 -13.85 -5.91
N GLY A 86 -17.23 -12.68 -6.37
CA GLY A 86 -18.36 -11.97 -5.78
C GLY A 86 -17.99 -10.98 -4.66
N GLU A 87 -16.74 -10.95 -4.23
CA GLU A 87 -16.24 -9.99 -3.25
C GLU A 87 -15.63 -8.75 -3.91
N LYS A 88 -15.60 -7.65 -3.16
CA LYS A 88 -14.94 -6.42 -3.62
C LYS A 88 -13.47 -6.43 -3.22
N ALA A 89 -12.59 -6.16 -4.18
CA ALA A 89 -11.15 -5.96 -3.96
C ALA A 89 -10.86 -4.58 -3.35
N GLU A 90 -11.47 -4.27 -2.22
CA GLU A 90 -11.35 -2.98 -1.54
C GLU A 90 -11.01 -3.17 -0.06
N TYR A 91 -10.23 -2.25 0.49
CA TYR A 91 -9.91 -2.21 1.90
C TYR A 91 -11.05 -1.57 2.69
N GLU A 92 -11.72 -2.36 3.52
CA GLU A 92 -12.66 -1.87 4.54
C GLU A 92 -12.04 -2.06 5.92
N TYR A 93 -11.83 -0.96 6.64
CA TYR A 93 -11.26 -1.00 7.97
C TYR A 93 -12.33 -1.35 9.00
N SER A 94 -12.05 -2.35 9.82
CA SER A 94 -12.97 -2.85 10.85
C SER A 94 -12.24 -3.18 12.14
N TYR A 95 -12.91 -3.07 13.25
CA TYR A 95 -12.43 -3.58 14.53
C TYR A 95 -12.51 -5.10 14.64
N ASN A 96 -13.31 -5.72 13.78
CA ASN A 96 -13.45 -7.17 13.67
C ASN A 96 -12.50 -7.71 12.59
N TYR A 97 -12.96 -8.71 11.84
CA TYR A 97 -12.20 -9.23 10.70
C TYR A 97 -12.05 -8.17 9.62
N GLN A 98 -10.85 -8.10 9.07
CA GLN A 98 -10.55 -7.24 7.93
C GLN A 98 -11.15 -7.82 6.65
N SER A 99 -11.37 -6.98 5.63
CA SER A 99 -11.96 -7.39 4.35
C SER A 99 -11.18 -8.49 3.61
N TRP A 100 -9.89 -8.61 3.84
CA TRP A 100 -9.03 -9.66 3.27
C TRP A 100 -9.11 -11.01 3.99
N TYR A 101 -9.76 -11.07 5.15
CA TYR A 101 -9.76 -12.29 5.99
C TYR A 101 -10.36 -13.52 5.31
N PRO A 102 -11.51 -13.44 4.62
CA PRO A 102 -12.07 -14.59 3.92
C PRO A 102 -11.13 -15.14 2.84
N SER A 103 -10.46 -14.26 2.11
CA SER A 103 -9.46 -14.67 1.09
C SER A 103 -8.28 -15.39 1.72
N ALA A 104 -7.75 -14.87 2.83
CA ALA A 104 -6.65 -15.52 3.55
C ALA A 104 -7.07 -16.87 4.13
N GLU A 105 -8.28 -17.00 4.67
CA GLU A 105 -8.81 -18.27 5.16
C GLU A 105 -8.93 -19.31 4.04
N TYR A 106 -9.43 -18.88 2.88
CA TYR A 106 -9.53 -19.73 1.70
C TYR A 106 -8.15 -20.20 1.22
N GLU A 107 -7.19 -19.28 1.06
CA GLU A 107 -5.82 -19.61 0.65
C GLU A 107 -5.14 -20.58 1.62
N LEU A 108 -5.30 -20.35 2.93
CA LEU A 108 -4.77 -21.26 3.95
C LEU A 108 -5.42 -22.65 3.88
N SER A 109 -6.71 -22.73 3.56
CA SER A 109 -7.40 -24.02 3.41
C SER A 109 -6.83 -24.85 2.26
N LEU A 110 -6.36 -24.21 1.19
CA LEU A 110 -5.75 -24.89 0.05
C LEU A 110 -4.36 -25.47 0.35
N ILE A 111 -3.63 -24.90 1.31
CA ILE A 111 -2.29 -25.37 1.71
C ILE A 111 -2.40 -26.73 2.45
N HIS A 112 -3.52 -26.99 3.09
CA HIS A 112 -3.76 -28.22 3.86
C HIS A 112 -4.38 -29.37 3.05
N ILE A 113 -4.59 -29.15 1.76
CA ILE A 113 -5.00 -30.20 0.82
C ILE A 113 -3.77 -30.87 0.22
#